data_9e871fb8fe2832ef638944fb5835e9fd
#
_entry.id   9e871fb8fe2832ef638944fb5835e9fd
#
_cell.length_a   1.000
_cell.length_b   1.000
_cell.length_c   1.000
_cell.angle_alpha   90.00
_cell.angle_beta   90.00
_cell.angle_gamma   90.00
#
_symmetry.space_group_name_H-M   'P 1'
#
loop_
_entity.id
_entity.type
_entity.pdbx_description
1 polymer ?
#
loop_
_entity_poly.entity_id
_entity_poly.type
_entity_poly.pdbx_seq_one_letter_code
_entity_poly.pdbx_strand_id
1 'polypeptide(L)'
;MDESRPIFIQIAEQVENDIIEGALPEGSQIPSTNEFAAFLRVNPATALKGVNRLVDDGIVEKRRGIGMFVTAGARERLIERRRAEFATLYLRPLIVEAEKLGIDIDELAGLLRAERIQS
;
A
#
# COMPACT_ATOMS: atom_id res chain seq x y z
N MET A 1 -1.08 6.41 -12.88
CA MET A 1 -1.49 6.61 -11.47
C MET A 1 -2.86 7.25 -11.42
N ASP A 2 -3.60 7.03 -10.36
CA ASP A 2 -4.93 7.59 -10.16
C ASP A 2 -4.85 9.12 -9.98
N GLU A 3 -5.57 9.86 -10.84
CA GLU A 3 -5.56 11.33 -10.81
C GLU A 3 -6.33 11.92 -9.64
N SER A 4 -7.22 11.14 -9.00
CA SER A 4 -8.03 11.61 -7.88
C SER A 4 -7.26 11.71 -6.56
N ARG A 5 -6.04 11.18 -6.50
CA ARG A 5 -5.23 11.12 -5.29
C ARG A 5 -3.87 11.73 -5.52
N PRO A 6 -3.27 12.37 -4.50
CA PRO A 6 -1.92 12.92 -4.64
C PRO A 6 -0.91 11.85 -5.05
N ILE A 7 -0.05 12.18 -6.00
CA ILE A 7 0.95 11.24 -6.53
C ILE A 7 1.89 10.76 -5.43
N PHE A 8 2.29 11.66 -4.51
CA PHE A 8 3.23 11.28 -3.45
C PHE A 8 2.65 10.21 -2.52
N ILE A 9 1.32 10.23 -2.28
CA ILE A 9 0.65 9.20 -1.49
C ILE A 9 0.68 7.87 -2.23
N GLN A 10 0.43 7.88 -3.53
CA GLN A 10 0.46 6.68 -4.36
C GLN A 10 1.86 6.05 -4.40
N ILE A 11 2.90 6.88 -4.43
CA ILE A 11 4.29 6.43 -4.36
C ILE A 11 4.56 5.71 -3.04
N ALA A 12 4.14 6.32 -1.92
CA ALA A 12 4.30 5.71 -0.61
C ALA A 12 3.55 4.38 -0.51
N GLU A 13 2.31 4.33 -1.01
CA GLU A 13 1.51 3.10 -0.99
C GLU A 13 2.11 1.99 -1.84
N GLN A 14 2.75 2.33 -2.96
CA GLN A 14 3.43 1.33 -3.79
C GLN A 14 4.57 0.65 -3.01
N VAL A 15 5.37 1.43 -2.31
CA VAL A 15 6.44 0.89 -1.46
C VAL A 15 5.84 0.03 -0.35
N GLU A 16 4.77 0.49 0.28
CA GLU A 16 4.08 -0.27 1.32
C GLU A 16 3.55 -1.61 0.79
N ASN A 17 2.96 -1.62 -0.39
CA ASN A 17 2.50 -2.86 -1.03
C ASN A 17 3.66 -3.82 -1.26
N ASP A 18 4.79 -3.32 -1.74
CA ASP A 18 5.96 -4.15 -2.00
C ASP A 18 6.52 -4.76 -0.71
N ILE A 19 6.44 -4.03 0.40
CA ILE A 19 6.83 -4.55 1.71
C ILE A 19 5.86 -5.63 2.17
N ILE A 20 4.56 -5.39 2.07
CA ILE A 20 3.53 -6.36 2.48
C ILE A 20 3.64 -7.64 1.66
N GLU A 21 3.86 -7.52 0.36
CA GLU A 21 3.95 -8.67 -0.56
C GLU A 21 5.30 -9.40 -0.48
N GLY A 22 6.28 -8.84 0.24
CA GLY A 22 7.58 -9.45 0.43
C GLY A 22 8.60 -9.12 -0.64
N ALA A 23 8.27 -8.28 -1.61
CA ALA A 23 9.22 -7.83 -2.64
C ALA A 23 10.32 -6.94 -2.04
N LEU A 24 10.00 -6.22 -0.95
CA LEU A 24 10.97 -5.43 -0.19
C LEU A 24 11.04 -5.96 1.25
N PRO A 25 11.93 -6.92 1.52
CA PRO A 25 12.10 -7.44 2.88
C PRO A 25 12.58 -6.38 3.87
N GLU A 26 12.31 -6.60 5.15
CA GLU A 26 12.84 -5.75 6.22
C GLU A 26 14.37 -5.73 6.14
N GLY A 27 14.94 -4.55 6.35
CA GLY A 27 16.38 -4.35 6.27
C GLY A 27 16.92 -4.15 4.86
N SER A 28 16.09 -4.34 3.82
CA SER A 28 16.53 -4.11 2.44
C SER A 28 16.58 -2.63 2.13
N GLN A 29 17.48 -2.27 1.22
CA GLN A 29 17.60 -0.90 0.75
C GLN A 29 16.54 -0.61 -0.31
N ILE A 30 15.86 0.53 -0.19
CA ILE A 30 14.93 0.99 -1.21
C ILE A 30 15.68 1.90 -2.21
N PRO A 31 15.13 2.10 -3.42
CA PRO A 31 15.73 3.04 -4.36
C PRO A 31 15.84 4.45 -3.78
N SER A 32 16.84 5.19 -4.22
CA SER A 32 16.97 6.61 -3.83
C SER A 32 15.81 7.43 -4.38
N THR A 33 15.60 8.62 -3.82
CA THR A 33 14.58 9.54 -4.31
C THR A 33 14.74 9.84 -5.80
N ASN A 34 15.99 10.04 -6.26
CA ASN A 34 16.25 10.30 -7.67
C ASN A 34 15.95 9.09 -8.55
N GLU A 35 16.27 7.90 -8.07
CA GLU A 35 15.93 6.67 -8.77
C GLU A 35 14.41 6.47 -8.90
N PHE A 36 13.66 6.73 -7.83
CA PHE A 36 12.20 6.73 -7.86
C PHE A 36 11.66 7.72 -8.87
N ALA A 37 12.17 8.95 -8.85
CA ALA A 37 11.72 9.99 -9.75
C ALA A 37 11.93 9.58 -11.21
N ALA A 38 13.09 9.05 -11.53
CA ALA A 38 13.41 8.59 -12.88
C ALA A 38 12.55 7.40 -13.31
N PHE A 39 12.43 6.41 -12.45
CA PHE A 39 11.68 5.18 -12.73
C PHE A 39 10.19 5.44 -12.93
N LEU A 40 9.60 6.25 -12.06
CA LEU A 40 8.16 6.54 -12.09
C LEU A 40 7.83 7.73 -12.99
N ARG A 41 8.83 8.41 -13.54
CA ARG A 41 8.67 9.60 -14.37
C ARG A 41 7.89 10.71 -13.66
N VAL A 42 8.25 10.95 -12.41
CA VAL A 42 7.66 12.00 -11.58
C VAL A 42 8.71 13.03 -11.20
N ASN A 43 8.25 14.20 -10.78
CA ASN A 43 9.13 15.25 -10.30
C ASN A 43 9.90 14.78 -9.07
N PRO A 44 11.23 15.02 -8.98
CA PRO A 44 12.02 14.63 -7.79
C PRO A 44 11.45 15.15 -6.47
N ALA A 45 10.88 16.35 -6.44
CA ALA A 45 10.24 16.88 -5.23
C ALA A 45 9.03 16.05 -4.81
N THR A 46 8.25 15.55 -5.77
CA THR A 46 7.11 14.68 -5.50
C THR A 46 7.57 13.32 -4.98
N ALA A 47 8.61 12.76 -5.57
CA ALA A 47 9.19 11.50 -5.11
C ALA A 47 9.72 11.65 -3.68
N LEU A 48 10.42 12.76 -3.39
CA LEU A 48 10.93 13.04 -2.05
C LEU A 48 9.80 13.13 -1.02
N LYS A 49 8.70 13.77 -1.39
CA LYS A 49 7.53 13.88 -0.50
C LYS A 49 6.95 12.52 -0.16
N GLY A 50 6.87 11.62 -1.14
CA GLY A 50 6.41 10.24 -0.91
C GLY A 50 7.33 9.46 0.01
N VAL A 51 8.65 9.57 -0.22
CA VAL A 51 9.65 8.90 0.60
C VAL A 51 9.66 9.46 2.02
N ASN A 52 9.55 10.78 2.18
CA ASN A 52 9.49 11.41 3.51
C ASN A 52 8.28 10.94 4.31
N ARG A 53 7.14 10.71 3.65
CA ARG A 53 5.98 10.14 4.32
C ARG A 53 6.29 8.76 4.90
N LEU A 54 6.99 7.91 4.16
CA LEU A 54 7.40 6.60 4.65
C LEU A 54 8.36 6.70 5.84
N VAL A 55 9.27 7.66 5.81
CA VAL A 55 10.19 7.92 6.93
C VAL A 55 9.40 8.40 8.16
N ASP A 56 8.49 9.35 7.97
CA ASP A 56 7.66 9.89 9.06
C ASP A 56 6.80 8.81 9.71
N ASP A 57 6.30 7.87 8.92
CA ASP A 57 5.49 6.74 9.40
C ASP A 57 6.32 5.62 10.02
N GLY A 58 7.64 5.73 10.01
CA GLY A 58 8.53 4.73 10.57
C GLY A 58 8.66 3.45 9.75
N ILE A 59 8.24 3.48 8.49
CA ILE A 59 8.28 2.32 7.58
C ILE A 59 9.66 2.19 6.93
N VAL A 60 10.32 3.31 6.70
CA VAL A 60 11.63 3.41 6.10
C VAL A 60 12.50 4.25 7.03
N GLU A 61 13.76 3.85 7.20
CA GLU A 61 14.74 4.61 7.95
C GLU A 61 15.85 5.10 7.03
N LYS A 62 16.29 6.33 7.26
CA LYS A 62 17.39 6.93 6.52
C LYS A 62 18.69 6.65 7.26
N ARG A 63 19.65 6.06 6.55
CA ARG A 63 21.02 5.87 7.06
C ARG A 63 21.92 6.81 6.32
N ARG A 64 22.42 7.79 7.04
CA ARG A 64 23.21 8.90 6.48
C ARG A 64 24.41 8.41 5.70
N GLY A 65 24.53 8.85 4.44
CA GLY A 65 25.63 8.47 3.56
C GLY A 65 25.52 7.07 2.96
N ILE A 66 24.50 6.28 3.33
CA ILE A 66 24.33 4.92 2.86
C ILE A 66 23.07 4.78 2.02
N GLY A 67 21.93 5.33 2.48
CA GLY A 67 20.66 5.25 1.78
C GLY A 67 19.47 5.07 2.71
N MET A 68 18.39 4.54 2.17
CA MET A 68 17.17 4.31 2.91
C MET A 68 16.83 2.82 2.93
N PHE A 69 16.34 2.35 4.06
CA PHE A 69 16.15 0.92 4.31
C PHE A 69 14.79 0.67 4.95
N VAL A 70 14.20 -0.47 4.62
CA VAL A 70 12.94 -0.91 5.25
C VAL A 70 13.20 -1.19 6.73
N THR A 71 12.44 -0.55 7.60
CA THR A 71 12.60 -0.64 9.05
C THR A 71 12.20 -2.03 9.55
N ALA A 72 12.88 -2.53 10.57
CA ALA A 72 12.49 -3.77 11.23
C ALA A 72 11.07 -3.64 11.79
N GLY A 73 10.23 -4.65 11.55
CA GLY A 73 8.83 -4.65 11.98
C GLY A 73 7.89 -3.86 11.06
N ALA A 74 8.40 -3.27 9.97
CA ALA A 74 7.58 -2.47 9.06
C ALA A 74 6.42 -3.26 8.46
N ARG A 75 6.67 -4.48 8.02
CA ARG A 75 5.65 -5.33 7.41
C ARG A 75 4.49 -5.61 8.37
N GLU A 76 4.81 -5.98 9.60
CA GLU A 76 3.78 -6.27 10.60
C GLU A 76 2.94 -5.03 10.90
N ARG A 77 3.57 -3.87 11.05
CA ARG A 77 2.85 -2.61 11.30
C ARG A 77 1.94 -2.24 10.14
N LEU A 78 2.40 -2.44 8.92
CA LEU A 78 1.60 -2.16 7.72
C LEU A 78 0.39 -3.10 7.62
N ILE A 79 0.60 -4.38 7.86
CA ILE A 79 -0.48 -5.37 7.83
C ILE A 79 -1.51 -5.05 8.91
N GLU A 80 -1.08 -4.76 10.13
CA GLU A 80 -1.97 -4.41 11.23
C GLU A 80 -2.81 -3.18 10.89
N ARG A 81 -2.19 -2.13 10.35
CA ARG A 81 -2.90 -0.92 9.94
C ARG A 81 -3.94 -1.22 8.86
N ARG A 82 -3.59 -1.98 7.84
CA ARG A 82 -4.52 -2.32 6.76
C ARG A 82 -5.64 -3.23 7.21
N ARG A 83 -5.36 -4.15 8.13
CA ARG A 83 -6.41 -5.00 8.71
C ARG A 83 -7.42 -4.16 9.48
N ALA A 84 -6.97 -3.14 10.22
CA ALA A 84 -7.85 -2.23 10.95
C ALA A 84 -8.75 -1.42 10.00
N GLU A 85 -8.26 -1.08 8.83
CA GLU A 85 -9.00 -0.30 7.82
C GLU A 85 -9.86 -1.15 6.89
N PHE A 86 -9.67 -2.45 6.89
CA PHE A 86 -10.26 -3.36 5.91
C PHE A 86 -11.79 -3.30 5.89
N ALA A 87 -12.41 -3.29 7.05
CA ALA A 87 -13.87 -3.25 7.13
C ALA A 87 -14.43 -1.97 6.53
N THR A 88 -13.82 -0.82 6.85
CA THR A 88 -14.28 0.48 6.38
C THR A 88 -14.05 0.66 4.88
N LEU A 89 -12.87 0.27 4.38
CA LEU A 89 -12.48 0.52 3.00
C LEU A 89 -13.08 -0.47 2.01
N TYR A 90 -13.32 -1.71 2.44
CA TYR A 90 -13.74 -2.76 1.52
C TYR A 90 -15.03 -3.47 1.91
N LEU A 91 -15.19 -3.86 3.19
CA LEU A 91 -16.38 -4.63 3.58
C LEU A 91 -17.65 -3.79 3.55
N ARG A 92 -17.64 -2.62 4.12
CA ARG A 92 -18.85 -1.76 4.14
C ARG A 92 -19.32 -1.37 2.75
N PRO A 93 -18.44 -0.90 1.86
CA PRO A 93 -18.87 -0.64 0.48
C PRO A 93 -19.41 -1.87 -0.22
N LEU A 94 -18.81 -3.04 0.00
CA LEU A 94 -19.27 -4.29 -0.56
C LEU A 94 -20.69 -4.64 -0.06
N ILE A 95 -20.92 -4.53 1.24
CA ILE A 95 -22.23 -4.81 1.83
C ILE A 95 -23.29 -3.83 1.31
N VAL A 96 -22.97 -2.55 1.23
CA VAL A 96 -23.91 -1.55 0.72
C VAL A 96 -24.30 -1.88 -0.72
N GLU A 97 -23.36 -2.21 -1.58
CA GLU A 97 -23.65 -2.57 -2.96
C GLU A 97 -24.47 -3.87 -3.05
N ALA A 98 -24.10 -4.88 -2.26
CA ALA A 98 -24.82 -6.15 -2.22
C ALA A 98 -26.29 -5.95 -1.81
N GLU A 99 -26.55 -5.08 -0.83
CA GLU A 99 -27.92 -4.77 -0.41
C GLU A 99 -28.73 -4.11 -1.54
N LYS A 100 -28.13 -3.21 -2.30
CA LYS A 100 -28.78 -2.58 -3.45
C LYS A 100 -29.19 -3.60 -4.52
N LEU A 101 -28.40 -4.64 -4.67
CA LEU A 101 -28.61 -5.68 -5.68
C LEU A 101 -29.43 -6.87 -5.18
N GLY A 102 -29.88 -6.83 -3.91
CA GLY A 102 -30.65 -7.92 -3.33
C GLY A 102 -29.83 -9.17 -3.08
N ILE A 103 -28.51 -9.04 -2.95
CA ILE A 103 -27.62 -10.16 -2.68
C ILE A 103 -27.53 -10.35 -1.16
N ASP A 104 -28.03 -11.49 -0.66
CA ASP A 104 -27.95 -11.80 0.77
C ASP A 104 -26.57 -12.36 1.14
N ILE A 105 -26.32 -12.58 2.42
CA ILE A 105 -25.02 -13.02 2.93
C ILE A 105 -24.62 -14.38 2.37
N ASP A 106 -25.55 -15.32 2.26
CA ASP A 106 -25.25 -16.66 1.75
C ASP A 106 -24.86 -16.61 0.27
N GLU A 107 -25.59 -15.83 -0.51
CA GLU A 107 -25.25 -15.61 -1.91
C GLU A 107 -23.92 -14.91 -2.06
N LEU A 108 -23.67 -13.87 -1.25
CA LEU A 108 -22.41 -13.14 -1.26
C LEU A 108 -21.24 -14.06 -0.94
N ALA A 109 -21.37 -14.91 0.07
CA ALA A 109 -20.34 -15.88 0.42
C ALA A 109 -20.04 -16.82 -0.75
N GLY A 110 -21.09 -17.26 -1.46
CA GLY A 110 -20.95 -18.09 -2.65
C GLY A 110 -20.18 -17.39 -3.77
N LEU A 111 -20.50 -16.12 -4.01
CA LEU A 111 -19.82 -15.31 -5.02
C LEU A 111 -18.33 -15.11 -4.67
N LEU A 112 -18.04 -14.87 -3.41
CA LEU A 112 -16.66 -14.72 -2.95
C LEU A 112 -15.84 -16.01 -3.17
N ARG A 113 -16.44 -17.17 -2.88
CA ARG A 113 -15.77 -18.45 -3.12
C ARG A 113 -15.54 -18.70 -4.60
N ALA A 114 -16.52 -18.38 -5.45
CA ALA A 114 -16.40 -18.55 -6.89
C ALA A 114 -15.29 -17.67 -7.49
N GLU A 115 -15.20 -16.41 -7.07
CA GLU A 115 -14.13 -15.49 -7.51
C GLU A 115 -12.75 -15.98 -7.08
N ARG A 116 -12.64 -16.49 -5.85
CA ARG A 116 -11.36 -16.98 -5.34
C ARG A 116 -10.84 -18.17 -6.13
N ILE A 117 -11.74 -19.06 -6.60
CA ILE A 117 -11.36 -20.21 -7.41
C ILE A 117 -10.88 -19.77 -8.80
N GLN A 118 -11.47 -18.70 -9.34
CA GLN A 118 -11.14 -18.18 -10.68
C GLN A 118 -9.92 -17.28 -10.72
N SER A 119 -9.54 -16.71 -9.60
CA SER A 119 -8.42 -15.74 -9.54
C SER A 119 -7.02 -16.35 -9.45
#